data_469d4b9f401a08713cb4def6891e83f8
#
_entry.id   469d4b9f401a08713cb4def6891e83f8
#
_cell.length_a   1.000
_cell.length_b   1.000
_cell.length_c   1.000
_cell.angle_alpha   90.00
_cell.angle_beta   90.00
_cell.angle_gamma   90.00
#
_symmetry.space_group_name_H-M   'P 1'
#
loop_
_entity.id
_entity.type
_entity.pdbx_description
1 polymer ?
#
loop_
_entity_poly.entity_id
_entity_poly.type
_entity_poly.pdbx_seq_one_letter_code
_entity_poly.pdbx_strand_id
1 'polypeptide(L)'
;MKTPETSRLFERRVDKKTGVGYYVLTTKACEYQQGFYFVNNSMTLDGRYLWFYATVAPIYDGALRALGYIDFLEDEIVICHDAIFDGGASPYIDNITGDVYYTYWKAIYKREPGKDKRAVRLCTPKIPGYVSRLATHLTPTSDKRHFFLDARSGNHRFVQGIVDIESGEFEHWTTSYHCTNHGQINPKNDRLALCAYDSYTDIDTGEGFRISRNEQGVYERLWTVTADGERKMWPPMHNYATHEWWSADGKKIYYCCDYYGIYGIDITTGEDIAILENCDPWHAHCTADEKLFIYDEKKLERYGGRWYRGCPSALNFLNRETGKHLTVIAEMPENGHTPENPNNYHIDPHPRFTDNEKYIVFTTTELGGCDLAVAVVDELVELTK
;
A
#
# COMPACT_ATOMS: atom_id res chain seq x y z
N MET A 1 18.45 21.17 1.96
CA MET A 1 18.00 19.81 1.66
C MET A 1 17.53 19.78 0.23
N LYS A 2 17.83 18.72 -0.51
CA LYS A 2 17.33 18.51 -1.87
C LYS A 2 15.87 18.06 -1.85
N THR A 3 15.25 18.06 -3.01
CA THR A 3 13.91 17.52 -3.26
C THR A 3 13.98 16.62 -4.50
N PRO A 4 12.97 15.83 -4.85
CA PRO A 4 12.99 15.06 -6.10
C PRO A 4 13.34 15.91 -7.32
N GLU A 5 12.86 17.18 -7.38
CA GLU A 5 13.09 18.10 -8.50
C GLU A 5 14.54 18.64 -8.57
N THR A 6 15.28 18.61 -7.46
CA THR A 6 16.62 19.19 -7.36
C THR A 6 17.71 18.18 -7.02
N SER A 7 17.32 16.93 -6.74
CA SER A 7 18.23 15.82 -6.48
C SER A 7 18.84 15.32 -7.79
N ARG A 8 20.15 15.01 -7.74
CA ARG A 8 20.84 14.35 -8.87
C ARG A 8 20.43 12.88 -9.08
N LEU A 9 19.70 12.33 -8.14
CA LEU A 9 19.26 10.92 -8.16
C LEU A 9 18.06 10.70 -9.06
N PHE A 10 17.29 11.77 -9.30
CA PHE A 10 16.06 11.76 -10.07
C PHE A 10 16.24 12.48 -11.40
N GLU A 11 15.52 12.02 -12.41
CA GLU A 11 15.38 12.74 -13.68
C GLU A 11 13.92 13.04 -13.95
N ARG A 12 13.66 14.24 -14.43
CA ARG A 12 12.32 14.62 -14.89
C ARG A 12 11.98 13.88 -16.17
N ARG A 13 10.83 13.23 -16.18
CA ARG A 13 10.21 12.60 -17.35
C ARG A 13 8.93 13.38 -17.69
N VAL A 14 8.49 13.22 -18.92
CA VAL A 14 7.23 13.80 -19.41
C VAL A 14 6.52 12.71 -20.18
N ASP A 15 5.29 12.39 -19.79
CA ASP A 15 4.48 11.45 -20.56
C ASP A 15 4.20 12.04 -21.96
N LYS A 16 4.51 11.26 -22.99
CA LYS A 16 4.45 11.74 -24.39
C LYS A 16 3.02 11.97 -24.89
N LYS A 17 2.03 11.32 -24.28
CA LYS A 17 0.63 11.44 -24.68
C LYS A 17 -0.07 12.60 -23.94
N THR A 18 0.26 12.78 -22.66
CA THR A 18 -0.42 13.74 -21.79
C THR A 18 0.34 15.06 -21.64
N GLY A 19 1.67 15.05 -21.82
CA GLY A 19 2.53 16.21 -21.56
C GLY A 19 2.81 16.46 -20.08
N VAL A 20 2.32 15.62 -19.17
CA VAL A 20 2.48 15.80 -17.73
C VAL A 20 3.87 15.33 -17.29
N GLY A 21 4.49 16.10 -16.40
CA GLY A 21 5.80 15.82 -15.83
C GLY A 21 5.74 14.99 -14.56
N TYR A 22 6.77 14.16 -14.33
CA TYR A 22 7.04 13.41 -13.10
C TYR A 22 8.54 13.13 -12.99
N TYR A 23 9.00 12.66 -11.85
CA TYR A 23 10.41 12.43 -11.58
C TYR A 23 10.64 10.95 -11.30
N VAL A 24 11.61 10.34 -11.96
CA VAL A 24 11.99 8.93 -11.82
C VAL A 24 13.33 8.83 -11.14
N LEU A 25 13.45 7.95 -10.16
CA LEU A 25 14.72 7.60 -9.52
C LEU A 25 15.59 6.82 -10.51
N THR A 26 16.40 7.54 -11.29
CA THR A 26 17.24 6.97 -12.36
C THR A 26 18.57 6.42 -11.85
N THR A 27 19.04 6.90 -10.69
CA THR A 27 20.20 6.33 -10.03
C THR A 27 19.85 4.96 -9.46
N LYS A 28 20.43 3.91 -10.04
CA LYS A 28 20.20 2.53 -9.60
C LYS A 28 21.20 2.13 -8.51
N ALA A 29 20.69 1.83 -7.32
CA ALA A 29 21.42 1.19 -6.22
C ALA A 29 21.14 -0.32 -6.14
N CYS A 30 20.04 -0.79 -6.75
CA CYS A 30 19.68 -2.19 -6.90
C CYS A 30 18.81 -2.37 -8.16
N GLU A 31 18.51 -3.61 -8.53
CA GLU A 31 17.78 -3.92 -9.75
C GLU A 31 16.37 -3.33 -9.74
N TYR A 32 15.60 -3.57 -8.67
CA TYR A 32 14.27 -3.01 -8.47
C TYR A 32 14.27 -2.07 -7.28
N GLN A 33 13.71 -0.88 -7.48
CA GLN A 33 13.52 0.19 -6.50
C GLN A 33 12.05 0.59 -6.55
N GLN A 34 11.23 -0.04 -5.71
CA GLN A 34 9.78 0.00 -5.80
C GLN A 34 9.18 0.86 -4.69
N GLY A 35 8.15 1.67 -5.02
CA GLY A 35 7.34 2.37 -4.03
C GLY A 35 6.63 1.40 -3.07
N PHE A 36 6.27 1.89 -1.89
CA PHE A 36 5.48 1.11 -0.95
C PHE A 36 4.05 0.89 -1.45
N TYR A 37 3.36 -0.02 -0.80
CA TYR A 37 1.95 -0.25 -1.05
C TYR A 37 1.13 1.00 -0.68
N PHE A 38 0.08 1.32 -1.42
CA PHE A 38 -0.62 2.61 -1.37
C PHE A 38 -1.19 3.02 0.01
N VAL A 39 -1.42 2.09 0.94
CA VAL A 39 -1.91 2.42 2.29
C VAL A 39 -0.78 2.84 3.25
N ASN A 40 0.48 2.58 2.93
CA ASN A 40 1.62 2.90 3.79
C ASN A 40 2.41 4.08 3.25
N ASN A 41 2.57 5.12 4.08
CA ASN A 41 3.43 6.25 3.75
C ASN A 41 4.89 5.81 3.62
N SER A 42 5.64 6.48 2.74
CA SER A 42 7.04 6.17 2.46
C SER A 42 7.97 7.36 2.70
N MET A 43 7.45 8.56 2.98
CA MET A 43 8.25 9.78 3.14
C MET A 43 8.02 10.44 4.50
N THR A 44 9.08 10.99 5.09
CA THR A 44 8.98 11.79 6.30
C THR A 44 8.30 13.14 6.02
N LEU A 45 7.65 13.73 7.05
CA LEU A 45 6.92 15.00 6.93
C LEU A 45 7.83 16.16 6.49
N ASP A 46 9.08 16.16 6.96
CA ASP A 46 10.09 17.14 6.57
C ASP A 46 10.62 16.92 5.14
N GLY A 47 10.29 15.77 4.53
CA GLY A 47 10.72 15.38 3.19
C GLY A 47 12.15 14.89 3.11
N ARG A 48 12.83 14.64 4.26
CA ARG A 48 14.23 14.22 4.25
C ARG A 48 14.43 12.80 3.76
N TYR A 49 13.64 11.84 4.27
CA TYR A 49 13.80 10.43 3.94
C TYR A 49 12.62 9.94 3.10
N LEU A 50 12.95 9.28 1.97
CA LEU A 50 11.98 8.54 1.15
C LEU A 50 12.39 7.07 1.12
N TRP A 51 11.62 6.21 1.77
CA TRP A 51 11.84 4.77 1.81
C TRP A 51 11.23 4.06 0.61
N PHE A 52 11.83 2.94 0.24
CA PHE A 52 11.38 2.10 -0.86
C PHE A 52 11.74 0.64 -0.66
N TYR A 53 11.09 -0.26 -1.39
CA TYR A 53 11.49 -1.65 -1.47
C TYR A 53 12.69 -1.79 -2.40
N ALA A 54 13.68 -2.55 -1.95
CA ALA A 54 14.90 -2.84 -2.68
C ALA A 54 15.05 -4.34 -2.92
N THR A 55 15.48 -4.72 -4.12
CA THR A 55 15.94 -6.09 -4.35
C THR A 55 17.44 -6.15 -4.15
N VAL A 56 17.88 -7.17 -3.45
CA VAL A 56 19.32 -7.40 -3.19
C VAL A 56 19.67 -8.85 -3.45
N ALA A 57 20.80 -9.08 -4.12
CA ALA A 57 21.29 -10.44 -4.35
C ALA A 57 21.49 -11.19 -3.02
N PRO A 58 21.16 -12.48 -2.92
CA PRO A 58 20.62 -13.37 -3.95
C PRO A 58 19.07 -13.41 -4.05
N ILE A 59 18.37 -12.45 -3.46
CA ILE A 59 16.91 -12.46 -3.29
C ILE A 59 16.28 -11.68 -4.45
N TYR A 60 15.89 -12.37 -5.51
CA TYR A 60 15.27 -11.77 -6.70
C TYR A 60 13.85 -12.27 -7.01
N ASP A 61 13.28 -13.13 -6.16
CA ASP A 61 12.01 -13.80 -6.44
C ASP A 61 10.76 -13.05 -5.97
N GLY A 62 10.94 -11.89 -5.33
CA GLY A 62 9.85 -11.09 -4.77
C GLY A 62 9.25 -11.62 -3.47
N ALA A 63 9.63 -12.83 -3.03
CA ALA A 63 9.17 -13.39 -1.76
C ALA A 63 9.80 -12.66 -0.55
N LEU A 64 11.05 -12.25 -0.69
CA LEU A 64 11.76 -11.42 0.28
C LEU A 64 12.24 -10.13 -0.38
N ARG A 65 12.25 -9.05 0.38
CA ARG A 65 12.71 -7.73 -0.02
C ARG A 65 13.61 -7.16 1.05
N ALA A 66 14.50 -6.26 0.65
CA ALA A 66 15.20 -5.37 1.57
C ALA A 66 14.53 -3.99 1.55
N LEU A 67 14.89 -3.16 2.50
CA LEU A 67 14.53 -1.75 2.53
C LEU A 67 15.70 -0.90 2.04
N GLY A 68 15.38 0.16 1.32
CA GLY A 68 16.28 1.23 0.98
C GLY A 68 15.64 2.58 1.27
N TYR A 69 16.44 3.61 1.40
CA TYR A 69 15.94 4.97 1.50
C TYR A 69 16.83 5.96 0.75
N ILE A 70 16.22 7.06 0.38
CA ILE A 70 16.90 8.26 -0.13
C ILE A 70 17.01 9.24 1.03
N ASP A 71 18.22 9.74 1.31
CA ASP A 71 18.45 10.89 2.19
C ASP A 71 18.63 12.12 1.31
N PHE A 72 17.62 12.97 1.25
CA PHE A 72 17.65 14.21 0.48
C PHE A 72 18.54 15.29 1.09
N LEU A 73 18.99 15.14 2.33
CA LEU A 73 19.98 16.05 2.91
C LEU A 73 21.37 15.77 2.33
N GLU A 74 21.73 14.48 2.26
CA GLU A 74 23.04 14.02 1.73
C GLU A 74 23.00 13.77 0.21
N ASP A 75 21.79 13.78 -0.39
CA ASP A 75 21.55 13.47 -1.82
C ASP A 75 22.10 12.09 -2.20
N GLU A 76 21.74 11.06 -1.43
CA GLU A 76 22.25 9.71 -1.60
C GLU A 76 21.20 8.63 -1.38
N ILE A 77 21.47 7.42 -1.92
CA ILE A 77 20.67 6.22 -1.71
C ILE A 77 21.40 5.29 -0.74
N VAL A 78 20.68 4.76 0.23
CA VAL A 78 21.20 3.77 1.17
C VAL A 78 20.37 2.49 1.09
N ILE A 79 21.00 1.37 0.81
CA ILE A 79 20.38 0.04 0.87
C ILE A 79 20.65 -0.57 2.24
N CYS A 80 19.57 -0.94 2.94
CA CYS A 80 19.62 -1.56 4.26
C CYS A 80 19.67 -3.09 4.12
N HIS A 81 20.84 -3.66 3.82
CA HIS A 81 21.02 -5.11 3.63
C HIS A 81 20.67 -5.94 4.88
N ASP A 82 20.54 -5.30 6.03
CA ASP A 82 20.14 -5.89 7.29
C ASP A 82 18.63 -5.78 7.58
N ALA A 83 17.89 -5.04 6.75
CA ALA A 83 16.44 -4.87 6.87
C ALA A 83 15.72 -5.67 5.78
N ILE A 84 15.74 -7.00 5.93
CA ILE A 84 15.05 -7.93 5.04
C ILE A 84 13.69 -8.28 5.65
N PHE A 85 12.66 -8.35 4.84
CA PHE A 85 11.31 -8.64 5.29
C PHE A 85 10.51 -9.47 4.27
N ASP A 86 9.40 -10.04 4.72
CA ASP A 86 8.50 -10.83 3.88
C ASP A 86 7.82 -9.93 2.84
N GLY A 87 7.97 -10.25 1.57
CA GLY A 87 7.49 -9.43 0.45
C GLY A 87 5.96 -9.23 0.39
N GLY A 88 5.20 -10.01 1.16
CA GLY A 88 3.74 -9.88 1.27
C GLY A 88 3.26 -8.93 2.37
N ALA A 89 4.18 -8.30 3.12
CA ALA A 89 3.85 -7.35 4.19
C ALA A 89 4.31 -5.94 3.82
N SER A 90 3.53 -4.93 4.20
CA SER A 90 3.90 -3.52 4.01
C SER A 90 4.45 -2.95 5.32
N PRO A 91 5.63 -2.30 5.30
CA PRO A 91 6.22 -1.68 6.47
C PRO A 91 5.49 -0.39 6.84
N TYR A 92 5.65 0.02 8.08
CA TYR A 92 5.22 1.33 8.57
C TYR A 92 6.44 2.23 8.77
N ILE A 93 6.32 3.50 8.39
CA ILE A 93 7.32 4.53 8.66
C ILE A 93 6.76 5.53 9.66
N ASP A 94 7.48 5.76 10.72
CA ASP A 94 7.24 6.95 11.54
C ASP A 94 7.62 8.19 10.73
N ASN A 95 6.62 8.95 10.32
CA ASN A 95 6.79 10.09 9.43
C ASN A 95 7.51 11.29 10.07
N ILE A 96 7.80 11.26 11.40
CA ILE A 96 8.56 12.29 12.11
C ILE A 96 10.03 11.89 12.21
N THR A 97 10.31 10.66 12.67
CA THR A 97 11.68 10.20 12.93
C THR A 97 12.33 9.54 11.71
N GLY A 98 11.51 9.03 10.78
CA GLY A 98 11.94 8.23 9.65
C GLY A 98 12.21 6.77 10.00
N ASP A 99 11.97 6.35 11.24
CA ASP A 99 12.10 4.95 11.65
C ASP A 99 11.12 4.07 10.88
N VAL A 100 11.61 2.96 10.34
CA VAL A 100 10.77 2.00 9.66
C VAL A 100 10.58 0.76 10.51
N TYR A 101 9.33 0.31 10.61
CA TYR A 101 8.91 -0.91 11.29
C TYR A 101 8.44 -1.92 10.26
N TYR A 102 8.87 -3.16 10.39
CA TYR A 102 8.53 -4.21 9.43
C TYR A 102 8.48 -5.59 10.09
N THR A 103 7.85 -6.54 9.43
CA THR A 103 7.79 -7.93 9.89
C THR A 103 8.75 -8.79 9.09
N TYR A 104 9.45 -9.67 9.78
CA TYR A 104 10.24 -10.73 9.16
C TYR A 104 10.07 -12.00 9.97
N TRP A 105 9.67 -13.08 9.31
CA TRP A 105 9.25 -14.31 9.98
C TRP A 105 8.15 -14.03 11.02
N LYS A 106 8.44 -14.32 12.28
CA LYS A 106 7.51 -14.19 13.41
C LYS A 106 7.83 -13.01 14.32
N ALA A 107 8.59 -12.05 13.83
CA ALA A 107 9.05 -10.94 14.66
C ALA A 107 8.83 -9.59 13.99
N ILE A 108 8.71 -8.56 14.81
CA ILE A 108 8.68 -7.17 14.40
C ILE A 108 10.06 -6.58 14.62
N TYR A 109 10.52 -5.86 13.63
CA TYR A 109 11.81 -5.18 13.61
C TYR A 109 11.64 -3.69 13.42
N LYS A 110 12.64 -2.94 13.85
CA LYS A 110 12.81 -1.51 13.59
C LYS A 110 14.15 -1.26 12.91
N ARG A 111 14.19 -0.32 11.96
CA ARG A 111 15.40 0.20 11.34
C ARG A 111 15.33 1.72 11.30
N GLU A 112 16.25 2.38 11.98
CA GLU A 112 16.41 3.83 11.93
C GLU A 112 17.17 4.23 10.65
N PRO A 113 16.89 5.40 10.03
CA PRO A 113 17.74 5.89 8.96
C PRO A 113 19.14 6.21 9.48
N GLY A 114 20.16 6.02 8.65
CA GLY A 114 21.57 6.22 9.02
C GLY A 114 22.44 5.03 8.60
N LYS A 115 23.60 5.30 8.01
CA LYS A 115 24.54 4.25 7.52
C LYS A 115 25.12 3.40 8.65
N ASP A 116 25.30 4.01 9.80
CA ASP A 116 25.80 3.38 11.03
C ASP A 116 24.73 2.61 11.81
N LYS A 117 23.45 2.81 11.46
CA LYS A 117 22.31 2.15 12.12
C LYS A 117 22.17 0.71 11.65
N ARG A 118 21.51 -0.09 12.46
CA ARG A 118 21.21 -1.50 12.17
C ARG A 118 19.75 -1.83 12.48
N ALA A 119 19.23 -2.85 11.81
CA ALA A 119 17.93 -3.41 12.13
C ALA A 119 17.94 -4.04 13.52
N VAL A 120 16.95 -3.70 14.31
CA VAL A 120 16.78 -4.21 15.67
C VAL A 120 15.48 -4.99 15.75
N ARG A 121 15.57 -6.22 16.23
CA ARG A 121 14.38 -7.00 16.58
C ARG A 121 13.76 -6.43 17.83
N LEU A 122 12.49 -6.04 17.74
CA LEU A 122 11.75 -5.51 18.88
C LEU A 122 11.11 -6.63 19.69
N CYS A 123 10.23 -7.40 19.06
CA CYS A 123 9.52 -8.48 19.73
C CYS A 123 9.16 -9.63 18.80
N THR A 124 8.74 -10.74 19.42
CA THR A 124 7.95 -11.79 18.76
C THR A 124 6.57 -11.75 19.40
N PRO A 125 5.51 -11.41 18.67
CA PRO A 125 4.15 -11.39 19.19
C PRO A 125 3.75 -12.75 19.78
N LYS A 126 3.16 -12.75 20.97
CA LYS A 126 2.73 -13.95 21.69
C LYS A 126 1.36 -14.44 21.17
N ILE A 127 1.27 -14.69 19.88
CA ILE A 127 0.06 -15.21 19.24
C ILE A 127 0.03 -16.74 19.45
N PRO A 128 -1.07 -17.31 19.95
CA PRO A 128 -1.19 -18.76 20.14
C PRO A 128 -1.13 -19.53 18.82
N GLY A 129 -0.34 -20.60 18.79
CA GLY A 129 -0.21 -21.50 17.66
C GLY A 129 0.89 -21.12 16.66
N TYR A 130 0.89 -21.80 15.51
CA TYR A 130 1.84 -21.53 14.44
C TYR A 130 1.39 -20.31 13.64
N VAL A 131 2.27 -19.33 13.50
CA VAL A 131 2.03 -18.11 12.70
C VAL A 131 2.88 -18.17 11.44
N SER A 132 2.25 -18.08 10.27
CA SER A 132 2.91 -18.05 8.96
C SER A 132 3.07 -16.62 8.40
N ARG A 133 2.23 -15.68 8.83
CA ARG A 133 2.30 -14.25 8.49
C ARG A 133 1.83 -13.44 9.70
N LEU A 134 2.50 -12.35 10.04
CA LEU A 134 2.11 -11.47 11.15
C LEU A 134 1.11 -10.39 10.73
N ALA A 135 1.36 -9.74 9.62
CA ALA A 135 0.50 -8.64 9.13
C ALA A 135 0.60 -8.52 7.61
N THR A 136 -0.44 -7.98 6.98
CA THR A 136 -0.37 -7.48 5.59
C THR A 136 0.09 -6.03 5.55
N HIS A 137 -0.33 -5.23 6.52
CA HIS A 137 0.13 -3.86 6.73
C HIS A 137 0.44 -3.66 8.20
N LEU A 138 1.60 -3.12 8.52
CA LEU A 138 1.85 -2.64 9.87
C LEU A 138 1.23 -1.26 10.02
N THR A 139 0.25 -1.15 10.91
CA THR A 139 -0.37 0.13 11.24
C THR A 139 -0.36 0.31 12.76
N PRO A 140 0.25 1.41 13.25
CA PRO A 140 0.36 1.66 14.68
C PRO A 140 -0.91 2.26 15.25
N THR A 141 -1.12 2.07 16.53
CA THR A 141 -1.99 2.91 17.35
C THR A 141 -1.41 4.31 17.53
N SER A 142 -2.21 5.25 18.05
CA SER A 142 -1.80 6.65 18.23
C SER A 142 -0.59 6.83 19.14
N ASP A 143 -0.35 5.90 20.08
CA ASP A 143 0.81 5.87 20.96
C ASP A 143 2.10 5.35 20.30
N LYS A 144 1.99 4.79 19.07
CA LYS A 144 3.07 4.17 18.29
C LYS A 144 3.79 3.02 19.02
N ARG A 145 3.23 2.55 20.12
CA ARG A 145 3.72 1.43 20.92
C ARG A 145 3.04 0.12 20.54
N HIS A 146 1.79 0.19 20.12
CA HIS A 146 1.04 -0.98 19.70
C HIS A 146 0.88 -0.98 18.17
N PHE A 147 0.88 -2.18 17.58
CA PHE A 147 0.63 -2.37 16.16
C PHE A 147 -0.49 -3.36 15.94
N PHE A 148 -1.38 -3.04 15.01
CA PHE A 148 -2.42 -3.97 14.59
C PHE A 148 -1.84 -5.08 13.73
N LEU A 149 -2.28 -6.30 13.99
CA LEU A 149 -1.89 -7.51 13.26
C LEU A 149 -3.14 -8.22 12.74
N ASP A 150 -3.09 -8.63 11.46
CA ASP A 150 -4.02 -9.55 10.81
C ASP A 150 -3.30 -10.88 10.53
N ALA A 151 -2.85 -11.52 11.60
CA ALA A 151 -1.96 -12.66 11.54
C ALA A 151 -2.64 -13.92 10.98
N ARG A 152 -1.94 -14.65 10.11
CA ARG A 152 -2.35 -15.99 9.69
C ARG A 152 -1.74 -17.03 10.65
N SER A 153 -2.60 -17.73 11.38
CA SER A 153 -2.24 -18.74 12.37
C SER A 153 -2.76 -20.12 11.95
N GLY A 154 -1.86 -20.96 11.47
CA GLY A 154 -2.24 -22.23 10.83
C GLY A 154 -2.86 -22.04 9.44
N ASN A 155 -3.55 -23.06 8.91
CA ASN A 155 -3.99 -23.04 7.52
C ASN A 155 -5.25 -22.22 7.27
N HIS A 156 -6.15 -22.13 8.26
CA HIS A 156 -7.48 -21.52 8.10
C HIS A 156 -7.85 -20.55 9.21
N ARG A 157 -6.89 -20.10 10.01
CA ARG A 157 -7.14 -19.18 11.11
C ARG A 157 -6.46 -17.86 10.86
N PHE A 158 -7.24 -16.79 10.90
CA PHE A 158 -6.77 -15.42 10.80
C PHE A 158 -7.08 -14.72 12.10
N VAL A 159 -6.05 -14.31 12.82
CA VAL A 159 -6.13 -13.76 14.16
C VAL A 159 -5.86 -12.28 14.11
N GLN A 160 -6.77 -11.48 14.66
CA GLN A 160 -6.72 -10.03 14.64
C GLN A 160 -6.58 -9.48 16.04
N GLY A 161 -5.78 -8.43 16.18
CA GLY A 161 -5.55 -7.77 17.45
C GLY A 161 -4.37 -6.82 17.40
N ILE A 162 -3.94 -6.31 18.53
CA ILE A 162 -2.79 -5.44 18.65
C ILE A 162 -1.67 -6.10 19.46
N VAL A 163 -0.44 -5.76 19.13
CA VAL A 163 0.76 -6.20 19.84
C VAL A 163 1.49 -5.02 20.45
N ASP A 164 1.86 -5.10 21.71
CA ASP A 164 2.84 -4.22 22.36
C ASP A 164 4.25 -4.59 21.86
N ILE A 165 4.92 -3.69 21.18
CA ILE A 165 6.22 -3.95 20.56
C ILE A 165 7.39 -4.06 21.57
N GLU A 166 7.23 -3.63 22.80
CA GLU A 166 8.24 -3.74 23.85
C GLU A 166 8.16 -5.12 24.54
N SER A 167 6.95 -5.58 24.88
CA SER A 167 6.74 -6.81 25.63
C SER A 167 6.43 -8.03 24.74
N GLY A 168 5.94 -7.79 23.52
CA GLY A 168 5.40 -8.83 22.64
C GLY A 168 4.03 -9.36 23.07
N GLU A 169 3.42 -8.78 24.12
CA GLU A 169 2.07 -9.18 24.52
C GLU A 169 1.08 -8.84 23.41
N PHE A 170 0.20 -9.80 23.13
CA PHE A 170 -0.80 -9.69 22.07
C PHE A 170 -2.20 -9.64 22.68
N GLU A 171 -2.88 -8.52 22.49
CA GLU A 171 -4.30 -8.37 22.81
C GLU A 171 -5.11 -8.94 21.65
N HIS A 172 -5.70 -10.08 21.85
CA HIS A 172 -6.53 -10.77 20.87
C HIS A 172 -7.91 -10.11 20.80
N TRP A 173 -8.31 -9.65 19.60
CA TRP A 173 -9.63 -9.08 19.35
C TRP A 173 -10.60 -10.13 18.80
N THR A 174 -10.21 -10.81 17.73
CA THR A 174 -11.08 -11.82 17.09
C THR A 174 -10.29 -12.84 16.29
N THR A 175 -10.97 -13.92 15.92
CA THR A 175 -10.45 -14.94 14.99
C THR A 175 -11.47 -15.15 13.88
N SER A 176 -10.99 -15.15 12.64
CA SER A 176 -11.76 -15.48 11.45
C SER A 176 -11.27 -16.78 10.83
N TYR A 177 -12.16 -17.51 10.18
CA TYR A 177 -11.85 -18.63 9.30
C TYR A 177 -11.92 -18.27 7.82
N HIS A 178 -12.26 -17.02 7.50
CA HIS A 178 -12.10 -16.41 6.20
C HIS A 178 -10.78 -15.65 6.17
N CYS A 179 -10.11 -15.63 5.03
CA CYS A 179 -8.89 -14.85 4.87
C CYS A 179 -9.19 -13.38 5.18
N THR A 180 -8.59 -12.89 6.25
CA THR A 180 -8.57 -11.47 6.56
C THR A 180 -7.19 -10.94 6.23
N ASN A 181 -7.14 -9.91 5.40
CA ASN A 181 -5.93 -9.18 5.07
C ASN A 181 -6.23 -7.68 4.98
N HIS A 182 -5.27 -6.89 4.51
CA HIS A 182 -5.35 -5.43 4.46
C HIS A 182 -5.71 -4.77 5.80
N GLY A 183 -5.27 -5.39 6.92
CA GLY A 183 -5.56 -4.91 8.26
C GLY A 183 -5.00 -3.50 8.52
N GLN A 184 -5.87 -2.55 8.89
CA GLN A 184 -5.51 -1.15 9.11
C GLN A 184 -6.23 -0.63 10.35
N ILE A 185 -5.48 -0.16 11.35
CA ILE A 185 -6.09 0.53 12.50
C ILE A 185 -6.74 1.84 12.04
N ASN A 186 -7.85 2.20 12.64
CA ASN A 186 -8.49 3.46 12.35
C ASN A 186 -7.60 4.62 12.84
N PRO A 187 -7.32 5.65 12.02
CA PRO A 187 -6.38 6.71 12.36
C PRO A 187 -6.83 7.62 13.53
N LYS A 188 -8.07 7.47 14.01
CA LYS A 188 -8.64 8.24 15.13
C LYS A 188 -9.23 7.39 16.25
N ASN A 189 -9.22 6.07 16.09
CA ASN A 189 -9.75 5.15 17.09
C ASN A 189 -8.89 3.88 17.17
N ASP A 190 -8.00 3.84 18.14
CA ASP A 190 -7.07 2.72 18.37
C ASP A 190 -7.77 1.39 18.72
N ARG A 191 -9.09 1.40 18.92
CA ARG A 191 -9.87 0.21 19.22
C ARG A 191 -10.77 -0.24 18.07
N LEU A 192 -10.50 0.25 16.85
CA LEU A 192 -11.24 -0.07 15.63
C LEU A 192 -10.24 -0.33 14.50
N ALA A 193 -10.40 -1.41 13.76
CA ALA A 193 -9.61 -1.70 12.57
C ALA A 193 -10.50 -2.05 11.37
N LEU A 194 -10.00 -1.74 10.17
CA LEU A 194 -10.52 -2.20 8.89
C LEU A 194 -9.79 -3.46 8.49
N CYS A 195 -10.51 -4.42 7.93
CA CYS A 195 -9.97 -5.63 7.33
C CYS A 195 -10.76 -6.00 6.09
N ALA A 196 -10.09 -6.60 5.12
CA ALA A 196 -10.74 -7.16 3.96
C ALA A 196 -10.90 -8.68 4.10
N TYR A 197 -12.04 -9.23 3.71
CA TYR A 197 -12.10 -10.63 3.34
C TYR A 197 -11.58 -10.78 1.91
N ASP A 198 -10.66 -11.72 1.71
CA ASP A 198 -10.02 -11.91 0.42
C ASP A 198 -9.96 -13.40 0.03
N SER A 199 -9.69 -13.63 -1.25
CA SER A 199 -9.40 -14.96 -1.74
C SER A 199 -7.98 -15.38 -1.34
N TYR A 200 -7.77 -16.66 -1.08
CA TYR A 200 -6.45 -17.21 -0.83
C TYR A 200 -6.36 -18.66 -1.30
N THR A 201 -5.14 -19.13 -1.47
CA THR A 201 -4.85 -20.54 -1.71
C THR A 201 -4.24 -21.14 -0.46
N ASP A 202 -4.78 -22.26 0.01
CA ASP A 202 -4.18 -23.03 1.08
C ASP A 202 -2.88 -23.67 0.57
N ILE A 203 -1.77 -23.41 1.24
CA ILE A 203 -0.46 -23.86 0.75
C ILE A 203 -0.20 -25.35 0.99
N ASP A 204 -0.94 -25.96 1.90
CA ASP A 204 -0.75 -27.39 2.21
C ASP A 204 -1.62 -28.27 1.31
N THR A 205 -2.83 -27.82 1.00
CA THR A 205 -3.79 -28.59 0.18
C THR A 205 -3.84 -28.13 -1.27
N GLY A 206 -3.39 -26.92 -1.58
CA GLY A 206 -3.56 -26.29 -2.90
C GLY A 206 -5.00 -25.85 -3.18
N GLU A 207 -5.91 -25.95 -2.21
CA GLU A 207 -7.32 -25.56 -2.37
C GLU A 207 -7.47 -24.05 -2.39
N GLY A 208 -8.23 -23.52 -3.36
CA GLY A 208 -8.54 -22.10 -3.48
C GLY A 208 -9.82 -21.74 -2.73
N PHE A 209 -9.75 -20.73 -1.88
CA PHE A 209 -10.88 -20.14 -1.17
C PHE A 209 -11.19 -18.77 -1.75
N ARG A 210 -12.45 -18.51 -2.02
CA ARG A 210 -12.92 -17.26 -2.63
C ARG A 210 -13.62 -16.41 -1.57
N ILE A 211 -13.72 -15.10 -1.88
CA ILE A 211 -14.53 -14.17 -1.10
C ILE A 211 -15.96 -14.68 -1.02
N SER A 212 -16.53 -14.72 0.18
CA SER A 212 -17.93 -15.09 0.36
C SER A 212 -18.87 -14.02 -0.20
N ARG A 213 -20.08 -14.46 -0.51
CA ARG A 213 -21.19 -13.57 -0.88
C ARG A 213 -22.31 -13.77 0.09
N ASN A 214 -23.00 -12.70 0.44
CA ASN A 214 -24.23 -12.78 1.24
C ASN A 214 -25.40 -13.35 0.42
N GLU A 215 -26.56 -13.51 1.06
CA GLU A 215 -27.78 -14.03 0.41
C GLU A 215 -28.24 -13.17 -0.79
N GLN A 216 -27.88 -11.89 -0.81
CA GLN A 216 -28.17 -10.96 -1.90
C GLN A 216 -27.10 -11.02 -3.02
N GLY A 217 -26.07 -11.86 -2.88
CA GLY A 217 -25.00 -12.04 -3.84
C GLY A 217 -23.93 -10.94 -3.81
N VAL A 218 -23.94 -10.07 -2.80
CA VAL A 218 -22.94 -9.02 -2.59
C VAL A 218 -21.69 -9.61 -1.93
N TYR A 219 -20.50 -9.21 -2.40
CA TYR A 219 -19.25 -9.61 -1.77
C TYR A 219 -19.13 -9.06 -0.35
N GLU A 220 -18.82 -9.94 0.58
CA GLU A 220 -18.57 -9.62 1.98
C GLU A 220 -17.12 -9.22 2.22
N ARG A 221 -16.62 -8.25 1.45
CA ARG A 221 -15.21 -7.88 1.50
C ARG A 221 -14.84 -6.94 2.65
N LEU A 222 -15.61 -5.87 2.84
CA LEU A 222 -15.24 -4.78 3.73
C LEU A 222 -15.76 -5.03 5.15
N TRP A 223 -14.84 -5.15 6.10
CA TRP A 223 -15.16 -5.43 7.50
C TRP A 223 -14.45 -4.49 8.43
N THR A 224 -15.12 -4.06 9.48
CA THR A 224 -14.47 -3.50 10.66
C THR A 224 -14.52 -4.47 11.81
N VAL A 225 -13.50 -4.42 12.67
CA VAL A 225 -13.39 -5.17 13.91
C VAL A 225 -13.05 -4.22 15.05
N THR A 226 -13.75 -4.38 16.18
CA THR A 226 -13.46 -3.63 17.40
C THR A 226 -12.57 -4.45 18.33
N ALA A 227 -11.94 -3.78 19.28
CA ALA A 227 -11.13 -4.45 20.31
C ALA A 227 -11.96 -5.39 21.21
N ASP A 228 -13.26 -5.24 21.25
CA ASP A 228 -14.16 -6.16 21.97
C ASP A 228 -14.58 -7.37 21.13
N GLY A 229 -14.03 -7.49 19.93
CA GLY A 229 -14.26 -8.62 19.03
C GLY A 229 -15.51 -8.51 18.15
N GLU A 230 -16.24 -7.40 18.23
CA GLU A 230 -17.38 -7.17 17.36
C GLU A 230 -16.92 -6.93 15.94
N ARG A 231 -17.58 -7.58 15.00
CA ARG A 231 -17.31 -7.44 13.56
C ARG A 231 -18.54 -6.88 12.85
N LYS A 232 -18.32 -5.92 11.97
CA LYS A 232 -19.38 -5.36 11.15
C LYS A 232 -18.97 -5.40 9.68
N MET A 233 -19.82 -5.98 8.85
CA MET A 233 -19.70 -5.96 7.39
C MET A 233 -20.27 -4.65 6.86
N TRP A 234 -19.58 -4.07 5.91
CA TRP A 234 -19.98 -2.86 5.19
C TRP A 234 -20.27 -3.26 3.75
N PRO A 235 -21.55 -3.34 3.34
CA PRO A 235 -21.90 -3.74 1.99
C PRO A 235 -21.47 -2.64 1.00
N PRO A 236 -20.61 -2.95 0.03
CA PRO A 236 -20.26 -2.01 -1.01
C PRO A 236 -21.42 -1.81 -1.98
N MET A 237 -21.53 -0.63 -2.58
CA MET A 237 -22.58 -0.28 -3.56
C MET A 237 -22.59 -1.25 -4.75
N HIS A 238 -21.43 -1.72 -5.15
CA HIS A 238 -21.27 -2.68 -6.26
C HIS A 238 -20.44 -3.88 -5.83
N ASN A 239 -20.65 -5.00 -6.50
CA ASN A 239 -19.74 -6.15 -6.42
C ASN A 239 -18.36 -5.75 -6.94
N TYR A 240 -17.31 -6.51 -6.57
CA TYR A 240 -15.91 -6.26 -6.94
C TYR A 240 -15.22 -5.12 -6.20
N ALA A 241 -15.68 -4.78 -5.00
CA ALA A 241 -14.92 -3.91 -4.10
C ALA A 241 -13.53 -4.50 -3.83
N THR A 242 -12.51 -3.66 -3.96
CA THR A 242 -11.10 -3.98 -3.76
C THR A 242 -10.41 -2.82 -3.05
N HIS A 243 -9.18 -3.02 -2.61
CA HIS A 243 -8.22 -1.97 -2.22
C HIS A 243 -8.83 -0.82 -1.41
N GLU A 244 -9.11 -1.12 -0.17
CA GLU A 244 -9.74 -0.22 0.80
C GLU A 244 -8.73 0.53 1.66
N TRP A 245 -9.11 1.75 2.10
CA TRP A 245 -8.33 2.55 3.04
C TRP A 245 -9.23 3.45 3.88
N TRP A 246 -8.70 3.92 5.01
CA TRP A 246 -9.37 4.89 5.86
C TRP A 246 -9.24 6.32 5.34
N SER A 247 -10.29 7.14 5.48
CA SER A 247 -10.14 8.60 5.46
C SER A 247 -9.24 9.06 6.61
N ALA A 248 -8.57 10.19 6.46
CA ALA A 248 -7.66 10.73 7.48
C ALA A 248 -8.36 11.06 8.82
N ASP A 249 -9.66 11.37 8.78
CA ASP A 249 -10.49 11.60 9.96
C ASP A 249 -11.10 10.30 10.55
N GLY A 250 -10.86 9.16 9.91
CA GLY A 250 -11.32 7.84 10.36
C GLY A 250 -12.83 7.60 10.25
N LYS A 251 -13.57 8.48 9.58
CA LYS A 251 -15.02 8.37 9.46
C LYS A 251 -15.50 7.62 8.23
N LYS A 252 -14.64 7.47 7.21
CA LYS A 252 -14.99 6.79 5.97
C LYS A 252 -14.04 5.65 5.66
N ILE A 253 -14.59 4.61 5.06
CA ILE A 253 -13.86 3.56 4.38
C ILE A 253 -13.96 3.85 2.89
N TYR A 254 -12.86 4.26 2.27
CA TYR A 254 -12.75 4.34 0.83
C TYR A 254 -12.39 2.99 0.25
N TYR A 255 -12.84 2.73 -0.98
CA TYR A 255 -12.50 1.52 -1.70
C TYR A 255 -12.56 1.74 -3.22
N CYS A 256 -11.74 0.99 -3.93
CA CYS A 256 -11.85 0.85 -5.38
C CYS A 256 -12.93 -0.20 -5.69
N CYS A 257 -13.63 -0.03 -6.79
CA CYS A 257 -14.57 -1.01 -7.30
C CYS A 257 -14.29 -1.22 -8.78
N ASP A 258 -13.82 -2.43 -9.11
CA ASP A 258 -13.47 -2.80 -10.50
C ASP A 258 -14.65 -2.50 -11.41
N TYR A 259 -14.37 -1.86 -12.54
CA TYR A 259 -15.33 -1.45 -13.59
C TYR A 259 -16.30 -0.32 -13.22
N TYR A 260 -16.34 0.12 -11.96
CA TYR A 260 -17.35 1.10 -11.50
C TYR A 260 -16.71 2.41 -11.06
N GLY A 261 -15.69 2.37 -10.21
CA GLY A 261 -15.10 3.60 -9.74
C GLY A 261 -14.53 3.55 -8.31
N ILE A 262 -14.45 4.74 -7.69
CA ILE A 262 -14.01 4.94 -6.31
C ILE A 262 -15.22 5.36 -5.48
N TYR A 263 -15.38 4.71 -4.33
CA TYR A 263 -16.52 4.91 -3.42
C TYR A 263 -16.04 5.12 -1.99
N GLY A 264 -16.93 5.63 -1.14
CA GLY A 264 -16.64 5.84 0.27
C GLY A 264 -17.85 5.61 1.17
N ILE A 265 -17.71 4.71 2.14
CA ILE A 265 -18.76 4.40 3.13
C ILE A 265 -18.51 5.23 4.38
N ASP A 266 -19.46 6.08 4.77
CA ASP A 266 -19.47 6.72 6.09
C ASP A 266 -19.84 5.68 7.16
N ILE A 267 -18.91 5.40 8.09
CA ILE A 267 -19.11 4.36 9.11
C ILE A 267 -20.11 4.74 10.19
N THR A 268 -20.50 6.01 10.26
CA THR A 268 -21.49 6.50 11.23
C THR A 268 -22.92 6.31 10.70
N THR A 269 -23.13 6.69 9.44
CA THR A 269 -24.46 6.64 8.80
C THR A 269 -24.69 5.35 8.02
N GLY A 270 -23.62 4.71 7.53
CA GLY A 270 -23.68 3.59 6.60
C GLY A 270 -23.91 4.02 5.15
N GLU A 271 -23.94 5.33 4.88
CA GLU A 271 -24.12 5.86 3.53
C GLU A 271 -22.87 5.56 2.68
N ASP A 272 -23.08 4.98 1.52
CA ASP A 272 -22.06 4.72 0.52
C ASP A 272 -22.19 5.74 -0.61
N ILE A 273 -21.18 6.53 -0.85
CA ILE A 273 -21.17 7.63 -1.82
C ILE A 273 -20.15 7.39 -2.93
N ALA A 274 -20.53 7.70 -4.16
CA ALA A 274 -19.62 7.71 -5.28
C ALA A 274 -18.68 8.92 -5.21
N ILE A 275 -17.38 8.66 -5.28
CA ILE A 275 -16.35 9.70 -5.39
C ILE A 275 -16.02 9.95 -6.85
N LEU A 276 -15.90 8.87 -7.60
CA LEU A 276 -15.61 8.86 -9.03
C LEU A 276 -16.26 7.63 -9.66
N GLU A 277 -16.99 7.82 -10.75
CA GLU A 277 -17.65 6.75 -11.48
C GLU A 277 -17.12 6.58 -12.90
N ASN A 278 -17.46 5.47 -13.53
CA ASN A 278 -17.11 5.15 -14.92
C ASN A 278 -15.60 5.07 -15.18
N CYS A 279 -14.85 4.51 -14.23
CA CYS A 279 -13.44 4.15 -14.36
C CYS A 279 -13.18 2.77 -13.74
N ASP A 280 -12.00 2.23 -14.01
CA ASP A 280 -11.58 0.90 -13.53
C ASP A 280 -10.34 1.03 -12.62
N PRO A 281 -10.48 1.66 -11.44
CA PRO A 281 -9.37 1.90 -10.53
C PRO A 281 -8.93 0.59 -9.87
N TRP A 282 -7.61 0.42 -9.73
CA TRP A 282 -7.07 -0.72 -9.00
C TRP A 282 -6.61 -0.33 -7.60
N HIS A 283 -5.78 0.72 -7.48
CA HIS A 283 -5.41 1.32 -6.21
C HIS A 283 -5.69 2.82 -6.25
N ALA A 284 -6.08 3.38 -5.13
CA ALA A 284 -6.31 4.82 -5.03
C ALA A 284 -5.92 5.35 -3.65
N HIS A 285 -5.66 6.65 -3.58
CA HIS A 285 -5.42 7.36 -2.34
C HIS A 285 -5.92 8.80 -2.46
N CYS A 286 -6.20 9.46 -1.33
CA CYS A 286 -6.64 10.86 -1.32
C CYS A 286 -5.85 11.69 -0.30
N THR A 287 -5.93 13.01 -0.45
CA THR A 287 -5.48 13.98 0.57
C THR A 287 -6.35 13.93 1.81
N ALA A 288 -5.81 14.44 2.93
CA ALA A 288 -6.52 14.43 4.22
C ALA A 288 -7.83 15.24 4.18
N ASP A 289 -7.90 16.27 3.35
CA ASP A 289 -9.10 17.09 3.12
C ASP A 289 -10.05 16.50 2.04
N GLU A 290 -9.69 15.35 1.46
CA GLU A 290 -10.48 14.61 0.47
C GLU A 290 -10.78 15.37 -0.84
N LYS A 291 -9.96 16.38 -1.15
CA LYS A 291 -10.15 17.19 -2.36
C LYS A 291 -9.43 16.62 -3.57
N LEU A 292 -8.29 15.98 -3.34
CA LEU A 292 -7.46 15.42 -4.40
C LEU A 292 -7.41 13.91 -4.28
N PHE A 293 -7.55 13.22 -5.40
CA PHE A 293 -7.41 11.78 -5.50
C PHE A 293 -6.39 11.42 -6.56
N ILE A 294 -5.63 10.36 -6.30
CA ILE A 294 -4.74 9.71 -7.24
C ILE A 294 -5.15 8.24 -7.35
N TYR A 295 -5.14 7.68 -8.55
CA TYR A 295 -5.45 6.26 -8.74
C TYR A 295 -4.71 5.70 -9.95
N ASP A 296 -4.42 4.42 -9.90
CA ASP A 296 -3.96 3.67 -11.05
C ASP A 296 -5.13 2.94 -11.72
N GLU A 297 -4.98 2.68 -12.99
CA GLU A 297 -5.98 1.99 -13.80
C GLU A 297 -5.28 1.00 -14.73
N LYS A 298 -5.73 -0.24 -14.75
CA LYS A 298 -5.16 -1.28 -15.61
C LYS A 298 -5.55 -1.07 -17.07
N LYS A 299 -4.60 -1.28 -17.97
CA LYS A 299 -4.81 -1.24 -19.42
C LYS A 299 -4.84 -2.66 -19.99
N LEU A 300 -5.95 -3.36 -19.76
CA LEU A 300 -6.11 -4.78 -20.09
C LEU A 300 -6.60 -5.07 -21.52
N GLU A 301 -7.03 -4.06 -22.26
CA GLU A 301 -7.64 -4.20 -23.60
C GLU A 301 -6.74 -4.96 -24.58
N ARG A 302 -5.42 -4.72 -24.52
CA ARG A 302 -4.42 -5.40 -25.35
C ARG A 302 -4.32 -6.90 -25.10
N TYR A 303 -4.80 -7.37 -23.93
CA TYR A 303 -4.63 -8.73 -23.45
C TYR A 303 -5.97 -9.44 -23.26
N GLY A 304 -7.00 -9.00 -23.99
CA GLY A 304 -8.33 -9.59 -23.94
C GLY A 304 -9.02 -9.47 -22.56
N GLY A 305 -8.69 -8.43 -21.80
CA GLY A 305 -9.25 -8.18 -20.46
C GLY A 305 -8.65 -9.05 -19.35
N ARG A 306 -7.62 -9.84 -19.63
CA ARG A 306 -7.01 -10.73 -18.62
C ARG A 306 -5.94 -9.99 -17.81
N TRP A 307 -6.17 -9.90 -16.50
CA TRP A 307 -5.18 -9.37 -15.56
C TRP A 307 -3.98 -10.31 -15.38
N TYR A 308 -2.80 -9.74 -15.21
CA TYR A 308 -1.58 -10.42 -14.79
C TYR A 308 -0.67 -9.42 -14.08
N ARG A 309 0.24 -9.91 -13.24
CA ARG A 309 1.24 -9.05 -12.59
C ARG A 309 2.20 -8.47 -13.64
N GLY A 310 2.28 -7.14 -13.67
CA GLY A 310 3.07 -6.42 -14.66
C GLY A 310 2.29 -5.96 -15.89
N CYS A 311 0.94 -6.07 -15.86
CA CYS A 311 0.14 -5.48 -16.93
C CYS A 311 0.32 -3.95 -16.95
N PRO A 312 0.33 -3.32 -18.14
CA PRO A 312 0.42 -1.88 -18.27
C PRO A 312 -0.70 -1.17 -17.51
N SER A 313 -0.34 -0.07 -16.86
CA SER A 313 -1.26 0.73 -16.06
C SER A 313 -1.16 2.20 -16.43
N ALA A 314 -2.25 2.95 -16.26
CA ALA A 314 -2.26 4.40 -16.29
C ALA A 314 -2.20 4.94 -14.87
N LEU A 315 -1.82 6.21 -14.73
CA LEU A 315 -1.88 6.97 -13.48
C LEU A 315 -2.75 8.20 -13.70
N ASN A 316 -3.80 8.36 -12.89
CA ASN A 316 -4.80 9.39 -13.05
C ASN A 316 -4.99 10.21 -11.78
N PHE A 317 -5.16 11.50 -11.92
CA PHE A 317 -5.37 12.46 -10.85
C PHE A 317 -6.74 13.12 -10.98
N LEU A 318 -7.46 13.27 -9.87
CA LEU A 318 -8.74 13.96 -9.78
C LEU A 318 -8.64 15.13 -8.81
N ASN A 319 -8.98 16.33 -9.28
CA ASN A 319 -9.23 17.50 -8.45
C ASN A 319 -10.74 17.65 -8.27
N ARG A 320 -11.26 17.30 -7.11
CA ARG A 320 -12.70 17.38 -6.82
C ARG A 320 -13.22 18.80 -6.67
N GLU A 321 -12.38 19.77 -6.30
CA GLU A 321 -12.82 21.18 -6.20
C GLU A 321 -13.18 21.75 -7.55
N THR A 322 -12.47 21.36 -8.60
CA THR A 322 -12.74 21.82 -9.98
C THR A 322 -13.52 20.81 -10.81
N GLY A 323 -13.62 19.57 -10.34
CA GLY A 323 -14.17 18.43 -11.09
C GLY A 323 -13.30 17.97 -12.24
N LYS A 324 -12.06 18.47 -12.36
CA LYS A 324 -11.16 18.12 -13.46
C LYS A 324 -10.37 16.85 -13.19
N HIS A 325 -10.23 16.06 -14.24
CA HIS A 325 -9.39 14.89 -14.32
C HIS A 325 -8.12 15.16 -15.12
N LEU A 326 -7.02 14.58 -14.71
CA LEU A 326 -5.75 14.66 -15.40
C LEU A 326 -5.13 13.26 -15.43
N THR A 327 -4.83 12.76 -16.63
CA THR A 327 -4.00 11.56 -16.76
C THR A 327 -2.54 11.97 -16.65
N VAL A 328 -1.87 11.52 -15.60
CA VAL A 328 -0.44 11.80 -15.33
C VAL A 328 0.43 10.94 -16.24
N ILE A 329 0.12 9.64 -16.31
CA ILE A 329 0.78 8.69 -17.21
C ILE A 329 -0.34 7.95 -17.95
N ALA A 330 -0.36 8.06 -19.27
CA ALA A 330 -1.41 7.43 -20.07
C ALA A 330 -1.27 5.91 -20.11
N GLU A 331 -0.04 5.42 -20.12
CA GLU A 331 0.26 4.01 -20.11
C GLU A 331 1.74 3.83 -19.72
N MET A 332 2.00 3.09 -18.64
CA MET A 332 3.37 2.77 -18.26
C MET A 332 4.03 1.89 -19.34
N PRO A 333 5.34 2.07 -19.58
CA PRO A 333 6.06 1.27 -20.57
C PRO A 333 5.95 -0.23 -20.32
N GLU A 334 5.96 -1.01 -21.39
CA GLU A 334 6.02 -2.48 -21.32
C GLU A 334 7.32 -2.93 -20.63
N ASN A 335 7.19 -3.94 -19.79
CA ASN A 335 8.28 -4.46 -18.95
C ASN A 335 8.67 -5.91 -19.27
N GLY A 336 8.21 -6.41 -20.42
CA GLY A 336 8.50 -7.78 -20.89
C GLY A 336 7.68 -8.88 -20.20
N HIS A 337 6.75 -8.53 -19.32
CA HIS A 337 5.84 -9.50 -18.70
C HIS A 337 4.57 -9.67 -19.52
N THR A 338 4.03 -10.89 -19.50
CA THR A 338 2.81 -11.28 -20.21
C THR A 338 1.93 -12.13 -19.29
N PRO A 339 0.68 -12.42 -19.68
CA PRO A 339 -0.16 -13.36 -18.91
C PRO A 339 0.46 -14.75 -18.71
N GLU A 340 1.32 -15.18 -19.64
CA GLU A 340 2.03 -16.47 -19.59
C GLU A 340 3.32 -16.40 -18.79
N ASN A 341 3.90 -15.20 -18.65
CA ASN A 341 5.14 -14.94 -17.90
C ASN A 341 4.95 -13.70 -17.02
N PRO A 342 4.10 -13.77 -15.97
CA PRO A 342 3.83 -12.63 -15.10
C PRO A 342 5.05 -12.28 -14.25
N ASN A 343 5.10 -11.03 -13.78
CA ASN A 343 6.13 -10.60 -12.85
C ASN A 343 5.89 -11.21 -11.45
N ASN A 344 6.95 -11.68 -10.81
CA ASN A 344 6.89 -12.17 -9.43
C ASN A 344 6.84 -11.03 -8.40
N TYR A 345 7.31 -9.84 -8.77
CA TYR A 345 7.13 -8.61 -7.99
C TYR A 345 5.75 -8.02 -8.27
N HIS A 346 5.14 -7.47 -7.24
CA HIS A 346 3.86 -6.78 -7.37
C HIS A 346 4.13 -5.36 -7.88
N ILE A 347 4.35 -5.21 -9.18
CA ILE A 347 4.81 -3.96 -9.84
C ILE A 347 3.69 -3.00 -10.22
N ASP A 348 2.52 -3.15 -9.65
CA ASP A 348 1.45 -2.18 -9.80
C ASP A 348 1.92 -0.80 -9.29
N PRO A 349 1.38 0.30 -9.81
CA PRO A 349 1.83 1.65 -9.44
C PRO A 349 1.70 1.99 -7.97
N HIS A 350 0.66 1.51 -7.28
CA HIS A 350 0.39 1.80 -5.87
C HIS A 350 0.52 3.29 -5.51
N PRO A 351 -0.15 4.21 -6.22
CA PRO A 351 0.07 5.62 -6.01
C PRO A 351 -0.44 6.08 -4.66
N ARG A 352 0.34 6.92 -3.98
CA ARG A 352 -0.01 7.47 -2.69
C ARG A 352 0.48 8.90 -2.53
N PHE A 353 -0.36 9.80 -2.00
CA PHE A 353 0.11 11.08 -1.45
C PHE A 353 1.03 10.83 -0.26
N THR A 354 2.13 11.58 -0.20
CA THR A 354 2.94 11.66 1.01
C THR A 354 2.15 12.35 2.13
N ASP A 355 2.49 12.09 3.40
CA ASP A 355 1.76 12.68 4.51
C ASP A 355 1.87 14.22 4.60
N ASN A 356 2.86 14.81 3.94
CA ASN A 356 2.96 16.26 3.75
C ASN A 356 2.23 16.79 2.51
N GLU A 357 1.60 15.90 1.75
CA GLU A 357 0.80 16.15 0.54
C GLU A 357 1.51 16.92 -0.58
N LYS A 358 2.85 16.98 -0.55
CA LYS A 358 3.64 17.64 -1.59
C LYS A 358 3.89 16.76 -2.79
N TYR A 359 3.90 15.44 -2.57
CA TYR A 359 4.26 14.47 -3.57
C TYR A 359 3.27 13.32 -3.63
N ILE A 360 3.20 12.70 -4.80
CA ILE A 360 2.61 11.38 -5.01
C ILE A 360 3.77 10.44 -5.32
N VAL A 361 3.97 9.44 -4.46
CA VAL A 361 4.96 8.38 -4.69
C VAL A 361 4.27 7.22 -5.38
N PHE A 362 4.92 6.65 -6.39
CA PHE A 362 4.38 5.51 -7.13
C PHE A 362 5.49 4.66 -7.75
N THR A 363 5.14 3.48 -8.23
CA THR A 363 6.01 2.61 -9.00
C THR A 363 5.74 2.78 -10.49
N THR A 364 6.80 2.84 -11.30
CA THR A 364 6.74 2.87 -12.76
C THR A 364 7.61 1.77 -13.35
N THR A 365 7.45 1.51 -14.64
CA THR A 365 8.29 0.60 -15.42
C THR A 365 9.16 1.37 -16.43
N GLU A 366 9.36 2.66 -16.21
CA GLU A 366 10.06 3.58 -17.14
C GLU A 366 11.47 3.15 -17.51
N LEU A 367 12.17 2.49 -16.58
CA LEU A 367 13.55 1.99 -16.81
C LEU A 367 13.59 0.48 -17.09
N GLY A 368 12.44 -0.14 -17.38
CA GLY A 368 12.32 -1.55 -17.72
C GLY A 368 12.22 -2.51 -16.54
N GLY A 369 11.98 -2.00 -15.33
CA GLY A 369 11.87 -2.80 -14.11
C GLY A 369 10.74 -2.34 -13.18
N CYS A 370 11.00 -2.37 -11.88
CA CYS A 370 10.23 -1.67 -10.86
C CYS A 370 11.03 -0.45 -10.44
N ASP A 371 10.55 0.72 -10.78
CA ASP A 371 11.26 1.97 -10.61
C ASP A 371 10.45 2.93 -9.75
N LEU A 372 11.09 3.53 -8.75
CA LEU A 372 10.45 4.53 -7.89
C LEU A 372 10.26 5.83 -8.66
N ALA A 373 9.08 6.39 -8.59
CA ALA A 373 8.76 7.68 -9.19
C ALA A 373 7.95 8.58 -8.25
N VAL A 374 7.98 9.87 -8.56
CA VAL A 374 7.33 10.92 -7.78
C VAL A 374 6.69 11.93 -8.72
N ALA A 375 5.43 12.29 -8.48
CA ALA A 375 4.78 13.45 -9.09
C ALA A 375 4.63 14.57 -8.05
N VAL A 376 4.76 15.83 -8.50
CA VAL A 376 4.64 17.02 -7.65
C VAL A 376 3.18 17.43 -7.61
N VAL A 377 2.56 17.47 -6.44
CA VAL A 377 1.12 17.75 -6.29
C VAL A 377 0.76 19.13 -6.79
N ASP A 378 1.56 20.15 -6.47
CA ASP A 378 1.31 21.54 -6.90
C ASP A 378 1.30 21.67 -8.44
N GLU A 379 2.14 20.91 -9.17
CA GLU A 379 2.12 20.89 -10.64
C GLU A 379 0.79 20.31 -11.16
N LEU A 380 0.29 19.23 -10.55
CA LEU A 380 -0.97 18.59 -10.96
C LEU A 380 -2.18 19.47 -10.61
N VAL A 381 -2.15 20.14 -9.46
CA VAL A 381 -3.20 21.09 -9.06
C VAL A 381 -3.24 22.25 -10.05
N GLU A 382 -2.10 22.81 -10.44
CA GLU A 382 -2.06 23.90 -11.42
C GLU A 382 -2.66 23.50 -12.77
N LEU A 383 -2.39 22.27 -13.23
CA LEU A 383 -2.95 21.73 -14.48
C LEU A 383 -4.46 21.44 -14.40
N THR A 384 -4.99 21.38 -13.19
CA THR A 384 -6.41 21.07 -12.93
C THR A 384 -7.20 22.22 -12.33
N LYS A 385 -6.68 23.47 -12.41
CA LYS A 385 -7.41 24.69 -12.04
C LYS A 385 -8.54 25.03 -12.97
#